data_d505b502f95a5112f1d52717d7ee3b71
#
_entry.id   d505b502f95a5112f1d52717d7ee3b71
#
_cell.length_a   1.000
_cell.length_b   1.000
_cell.length_c   1.000
_cell.angle_alpha   90.00
_cell.angle_beta   90.00
_cell.angle_gamma   90.00
#
_symmetry.space_group_name_H-M   'P 1'
#
loop_
_entity.id
_entity.type
_entity.pdbx_description
1 polymer ?
#
loop_
_entity_poly.entity_id
_entity_poly.type
_entity_poly.pdbx_seq_one_letter_code
_entity_poly.pdbx_strand_id
1 'polypeptide(L)'
;MKRVCEMNQSELNEFYAAAKKEYEACKAKGLSLNMARGKPSAAQLELSNELLTILKGDNCIVDGIDARNYGTLEGLPSCRRMFADILGVDVEEVFAAGSASLTLMYDTIAKAVTHGLLHSEKPWAKLDKVKFLCPVPGYDRHFTICESFGIEMINVPMTAEGPDMDMVEELIKDKDVKGMWCVPKYSNPEGIIYSEATIRRIAAMKSAASDFVLMWDNAYCVHEFDGEYVPFPNILEYCREAGNPDMVFEFASTSKITFPGAGVACFA
;
A
#
# COMPACT_ATOMS: atom_id res chain seq x y z
N MET A 1 -21.10 25.70 3.33
CA MET A 1 -20.65 26.67 4.37
C MET A 1 -19.80 27.72 3.66
N LYS A 2 -19.95 29.01 4.00
CA LYS A 2 -19.15 30.09 3.41
C LYS A 2 -17.69 29.94 3.87
N ARG A 3 -16.73 30.09 2.98
CA ARG A 3 -15.31 29.99 3.36
C ARG A 3 -14.90 31.18 4.22
N VAL A 4 -13.97 30.97 5.15
CA VAL A 4 -13.51 32.01 6.10
C VAL A 4 -13.02 33.27 5.37
N CYS A 5 -12.34 33.11 4.23
CA CYS A 5 -11.88 34.25 3.40
C CYS A 5 -12.99 35.04 2.70
N GLU A 6 -14.22 34.52 2.70
CA GLU A 6 -15.41 35.15 2.09
C GLU A 6 -16.32 35.80 3.15
N MET A 7 -16.01 35.68 4.45
CA MET A 7 -16.78 36.22 5.56
C MET A 7 -16.45 37.68 5.76
N ASN A 8 -17.51 38.46 6.06
CA ASN A 8 -17.32 39.82 6.57
C ASN A 8 -16.92 39.80 8.05
N GLN A 9 -16.57 40.95 8.62
CA GLN A 9 -16.08 41.06 10.00
C GLN A 9 -17.06 40.54 11.05
N SER A 10 -18.37 40.76 10.88
CA SER A 10 -19.40 40.24 11.82
C SER A 10 -19.49 38.74 11.76
N GLU A 11 -19.58 38.16 10.56
CA GLU A 11 -19.61 36.71 10.31
C GLU A 11 -18.34 36.02 10.85
N LEU A 12 -17.18 36.65 10.67
CA LEU A 12 -15.90 36.13 11.18
C LEU A 12 -15.86 36.12 12.70
N ASN A 13 -16.38 37.19 13.36
CA ASN A 13 -16.44 37.25 14.82
C ASN A 13 -17.40 36.19 15.40
N GLU A 14 -18.57 36.00 14.77
CA GLU A 14 -19.51 34.95 15.17
C GLU A 14 -18.92 33.55 14.99
N PHE A 15 -18.29 33.29 13.84
CA PHE A 15 -17.62 32.05 13.58
C PHE A 15 -16.51 31.76 14.61
N TYR A 16 -15.65 32.76 14.89
CA TYR A 16 -14.59 32.66 15.89
C TYR A 16 -15.16 32.39 17.28
N ALA A 17 -16.20 33.08 17.69
CA ALA A 17 -16.82 32.87 19.00
C ALA A 17 -17.41 31.46 19.14
N ALA A 18 -18.07 30.95 18.09
CA ALA A 18 -18.59 29.59 18.07
C ALA A 18 -17.47 28.53 18.13
N ALA A 19 -16.46 28.66 17.29
CA ALA A 19 -15.31 27.74 17.25
C ALA A 19 -14.54 27.74 18.56
N LYS A 20 -14.33 28.92 19.18
CA LYS A 20 -13.69 29.06 20.48
C LYS A 20 -14.47 28.36 21.59
N LYS A 21 -15.80 28.53 21.60
CA LYS A 21 -16.68 27.87 22.58
C LYS A 21 -16.59 26.34 22.46
N GLU A 22 -16.59 25.83 21.24
CA GLU A 22 -16.48 24.39 20.96
C GLU A 22 -15.09 23.86 21.39
N TYR A 23 -14.02 24.58 21.05
CA TYR A 23 -12.67 24.26 21.47
C TYR A 23 -12.54 24.18 23.01
N GLU A 24 -13.03 25.20 23.75
CA GLU A 24 -12.95 25.19 25.20
C GLU A 24 -13.82 24.07 25.81
N ALA A 25 -14.96 23.74 25.21
CA ALA A 25 -15.76 22.60 25.64
C ALA A 25 -15.06 21.25 25.42
N CYS A 26 -14.36 21.08 24.31
CA CYS A 26 -13.52 19.89 24.07
C CYS A 26 -12.34 19.81 25.04
N LYS A 27 -11.65 20.95 25.30
CA LYS A 27 -10.54 21.05 26.23
C LYS A 27 -10.95 20.72 27.66
N ALA A 28 -12.13 21.17 28.08
CA ALA A 28 -12.69 20.90 29.42
C ALA A 28 -12.96 19.40 29.67
N LYS A 29 -13.07 18.58 28.62
CA LYS A 29 -13.23 17.12 28.76
C LYS A 29 -11.95 16.43 29.28
N GLY A 30 -10.79 17.09 29.28
CA GLY A 30 -9.54 16.56 29.78
C GLY A 30 -9.04 15.32 29.01
N LEU A 31 -9.40 15.19 27.74
CA LEU A 31 -9.04 14.04 26.92
C LEU A 31 -7.53 13.99 26.65
N SER A 32 -6.93 12.82 26.82
CA SER A 32 -5.54 12.53 26.46
C SER A 32 -5.54 11.54 25.29
N LEU A 33 -5.67 12.07 24.08
CA LEU A 33 -5.75 11.26 22.85
C LEU A 33 -4.41 11.30 22.11
N ASN A 34 -3.92 10.11 21.75
CA ASN A 34 -2.74 9.98 20.89
C ASN A 34 -3.18 9.75 19.43
N MET A 35 -2.96 10.76 18.60
CA MET A 35 -3.28 10.72 17.17
C MET A 35 -2.03 10.50 16.30
N ALA A 36 -0.87 10.24 16.87
CA ALA A 36 0.38 10.12 16.13
C ALA A 36 0.46 8.84 15.30
N ARG A 37 -0.26 7.77 15.69
CA ARG A 37 -0.29 6.49 14.95
C ARG A 37 -1.64 5.82 15.12
N GLY A 38 -2.26 5.41 13.99
CA GLY A 38 -3.38 4.48 14.00
C GLY A 38 -2.90 3.10 14.48
N LYS A 39 -3.52 2.59 15.55
CA LYS A 39 -3.27 1.25 16.10
C LYS A 39 -4.61 0.62 16.45
N PRO A 40 -4.79 -0.70 16.26
CA PRO A 40 -5.94 -1.39 16.82
C PRO A 40 -6.01 -1.15 18.35
N SER A 41 -7.20 -0.92 18.85
CA SER A 41 -7.45 -0.88 20.30
C SER A 41 -7.32 -2.27 20.93
N ALA A 42 -7.18 -2.35 22.25
CA ALA A 42 -7.15 -3.63 22.95
C ALA A 42 -8.38 -4.49 22.62
N ALA A 43 -9.57 -3.89 22.61
CA ALA A 43 -10.80 -4.61 22.29
C ALA A 43 -10.83 -5.17 20.83
N GLN A 44 -10.23 -4.45 19.88
CA GLN A 44 -10.08 -4.96 18.51
C GLN A 44 -9.09 -6.13 18.44
N LEU A 45 -7.98 -6.06 19.16
CA LEU A 45 -7.01 -7.16 19.23
C LEU A 45 -7.60 -8.41 19.90
N GLU A 46 -8.44 -8.25 20.92
CA GLU A 46 -9.12 -9.35 21.61
C GLU A 46 -10.00 -10.20 20.68
N LEU A 47 -10.54 -9.64 19.60
CA LEU A 47 -11.31 -10.37 18.59
C LEU A 47 -10.51 -11.50 17.93
N SER A 48 -9.19 -11.38 17.91
CA SER A 48 -8.29 -12.34 17.26
C SER A 48 -7.49 -13.18 18.25
N ASN A 49 -7.76 -13.10 19.56
CA ASN A 49 -6.96 -13.78 20.58
C ASN A 49 -6.89 -15.30 20.42
N GLU A 50 -7.92 -15.94 19.84
CA GLU A 50 -7.93 -17.37 19.58
C GLU A 50 -6.79 -17.81 18.65
N LEU A 51 -6.32 -16.93 17.76
CA LEU A 51 -5.18 -17.21 16.88
C LEU A 51 -3.89 -17.53 17.66
N LEU A 52 -3.73 -16.98 18.87
CA LEU A 52 -2.55 -17.21 19.71
C LEU A 52 -2.48 -18.62 20.28
N THR A 53 -3.59 -19.35 20.27
CA THR A 53 -3.72 -20.69 20.87
C THR A 53 -4.22 -21.75 19.89
N ILE A 54 -4.40 -21.39 18.61
CA ILE A 54 -4.93 -22.29 17.58
C ILE A 54 -3.94 -23.40 17.23
N LEU A 55 -2.62 -23.08 17.21
CA LEU A 55 -1.59 -24.08 16.94
C LEU A 55 -1.24 -24.84 18.21
N LYS A 56 -1.30 -26.16 18.09
CA LYS A 56 -0.92 -27.14 19.13
C LYS A 56 0.03 -28.15 18.52
N GLY A 57 0.70 -28.94 19.34
CA GLY A 57 1.68 -29.92 18.84
C GLY A 57 1.12 -30.99 17.89
N ASP A 58 -0.21 -31.18 17.91
CA ASP A 58 -0.94 -32.19 17.12
C ASP A 58 -1.59 -31.65 15.84
N ASN A 59 -1.60 -30.32 15.62
CA ASN A 59 -2.26 -29.70 14.46
C ASN A 59 -1.31 -28.83 13.60
N CYS A 60 -0.02 -29.12 13.65
CA CYS A 60 0.99 -28.37 12.87
C CYS A 60 1.18 -28.88 11.44
N ILE A 61 0.47 -29.95 11.04
CA ILE A 61 0.51 -30.45 9.65
C ILE A 61 -0.58 -29.73 8.86
N VAL A 62 -0.18 -28.92 7.89
CA VAL A 62 -1.07 -28.11 7.04
C VAL A 62 -0.77 -28.47 5.58
N ASP A 63 -1.80 -28.80 4.80
CA ASP A 63 -1.64 -29.26 3.40
C ASP A 63 -0.64 -30.43 3.25
N GLY A 64 -0.53 -31.32 4.25
CA GLY A 64 0.45 -32.41 4.27
C GLY A 64 1.90 -31.96 4.61
N ILE A 65 2.10 -30.70 4.93
CA ILE A 65 3.41 -30.10 5.25
C ILE A 65 3.48 -29.85 6.76
N ASP A 66 4.58 -30.25 7.38
CA ASP A 66 4.85 -29.90 8.78
C ASP A 66 5.28 -28.40 8.85
N ALA A 67 4.36 -27.53 9.26
CA ALA A 67 4.59 -26.10 9.34
C ALA A 67 5.67 -25.69 10.36
N ARG A 68 6.17 -26.63 11.17
CA ARG A 68 7.31 -26.40 12.06
C ARG A 68 8.66 -26.57 11.36
N ASN A 69 8.66 -27.07 10.11
CA ASN A 69 9.86 -27.34 9.33
C ASN A 69 10.00 -26.29 8.21
N TYR A 70 11.17 -26.22 7.62
CA TYR A 70 11.44 -25.39 6.44
C TYR A 70 11.15 -26.17 5.15
N GLY A 71 11.08 -25.46 3.99
CA GLY A 71 11.03 -26.11 2.68
C GLY A 71 9.97 -25.57 1.71
N THR A 72 9.10 -24.66 2.13
CA THR A 72 8.13 -23.98 1.25
C THR A 72 8.59 -22.56 0.97
N LEU A 73 9.32 -22.35 -0.13
CA LEU A 73 9.90 -21.03 -0.46
C LEU A 73 8.81 -19.99 -0.76
N GLU A 74 7.74 -20.40 -1.42
CA GLU A 74 6.61 -19.52 -1.77
C GLU A 74 5.59 -19.35 -0.62
N GLY A 75 5.79 -20.05 0.49
CA GLY A 75 4.85 -20.12 1.61
C GLY A 75 3.92 -21.32 1.55
N LEU A 76 3.19 -21.58 2.64
CA LEU A 76 2.25 -22.68 2.73
C LEU A 76 1.12 -22.54 1.69
N PRO A 77 0.73 -23.63 0.99
CA PRO A 77 -0.31 -23.56 -0.04
C PRO A 77 -1.63 -22.96 0.43
N SER A 78 -2.08 -23.28 1.64
CA SER A 78 -3.30 -22.69 2.22
C SER A 78 -3.17 -21.18 2.46
N CYS A 79 -2.00 -20.72 2.87
CA CYS A 79 -1.75 -19.29 3.05
C CYS A 79 -1.73 -18.54 1.70
N ARG A 80 -1.12 -19.12 0.68
CA ARG A 80 -1.12 -18.59 -0.69
C ARG A 80 -2.54 -18.52 -1.25
N ARG A 81 -3.35 -19.58 -1.10
CA ARG A 81 -4.77 -19.59 -1.51
C ARG A 81 -5.57 -18.49 -0.81
N MET A 82 -5.38 -18.33 0.51
CA MET A 82 -6.06 -17.27 1.26
C MET A 82 -5.76 -15.87 0.69
N PHE A 83 -4.50 -15.59 0.39
CA PHE A 83 -4.14 -14.29 -0.21
C PHE A 83 -4.59 -14.17 -1.67
N ALA A 84 -4.53 -15.24 -2.45
CA ALA A 84 -5.06 -15.26 -3.81
C ALA A 84 -6.55 -14.90 -3.84
N ASP A 85 -7.35 -15.50 -2.95
CA ASP A 85 -8.79 -15.19 -2.79
C ASP A 85 -9.02 -13.73 -2.37
N ILE A 86 -8.18 -13.19 -1.46
CA ILE A 86 -8.29 -11.82 -0.97
C ILE A 86 -7.95 -10.79 -2.07
N LEU A 87 -6.92 -11.07 -2.87
CA LEU A 87 -6.42 -10.16 -3.91
C LEU A 87 -7.12 -10.37 -5.25
N GLY A 88 -7.81 -11.50 -5.43
CA GLY A 88 -8.44 -11.87 -6.70
C GLY A 88 -7.43 -12.25 -7.79
N VAL A 89 -6.30 -12.87 -7.40
CA VAL A 89 -5.20 -13.27 -8.29
C VAL A 89 -5.06 -14.79 -8.33
N ASP A 90 -4.28 -15.32 -9.28
CA ASP A 90 -3.99 -16.75 -9.31
C ASP A 90 -3.04 -17.15 -8.19
N VAL A 91 -3.27 -18.34 -7.59
CA VAL A 91 -2.46 -18.82 -6.46
C VAL A 91 -0.99 -18.99 -6.82
N GLU A 92 -0.68 -19.27 -8.07
CA GLU A 92 0.68 -19.41 -8.61
C GLU A 92 1.45 -18.09 -8.62
N GLU A 93 0.76 -16.96 -8.59
CA GLU A 93 1.34 -15.62 -8.55
C GLU A 93 1.70 -15.19 -7.11
N VAL A 94 1.13 -15.86 -6.10
CA VAL A 94 1.26 -15.44 -4.70
C VAL A 94 2.46 -16.05 -4.02
N PHE A 95 3.27 -15.18 -3.42
CA PHE A 95 4.32 -15.54 -2.47
C PHE A 95 3.95 -15.01 -1.08
N ALA A 96 3.78 -15.91 -0.11
CA ALA A 96 3.52 -15.57 1.28
C ALA A 96 4.81 -15.65 2.08
N ALA A 97 5.33 -14.50 2.52
CA ALA A 97 6.62 -14.44 3.18
C ALA A 97 6.71 -13.27 4.18
N GLY A 98 7.38 -13.50 5.29
CA GLY A 98 7.59 -12.47 6.31
C GLY A 98 6.32 -12.05 7.02
N SER A 99 6.43 -11.01 7.84
CA SER A 99 5.34 -10.52 8.69
C SER A 99 4.77 -9.15 8.29
N ALA A 100 5.42 -8.46 7.35
CA ALA A 100 5.04 -7.11 6.95
C ALA A 100 5.28 -6.88 5.46
N SER A 101 4.28 -6.37 4.75
CA SER A 101 4.40 -5.99 3.34
C SER A 101 5.50 -4.97 3.09
N LEU A 102 5.73 -4.05 4.03
CA LEU A 102 6.81 -3.07 3.91
C LEU A 102 8.20 -3.70 3.81
N THR A 103 8.44 -4.81 4.51
CA THR A 103 9.71 -5.58 4.39
C THR A 103 9.84 -6.17 3.00
N LEU A 104 8.77 -6.76 2.46
CA LEU A 104 8.77 -7.31 1.10
C LEU A 104 9.01 -6.22 0.04
N MET A 105 8.40 -5.04 0.22
CA MET A 105 8.66 -3.88 -0.65
C MET A 105 10.12 -3.44 -0.60
N TYR A 106 10.71 -3.38 0.60
CA TYR A 106 12.12 -3.07 0.77
C TYR A 106 13.00 -4.12 0.08
N ASP A 107 12.71 -5.41 0.27
CA ASP A 107 13.45 -6.52 -0.32
C ASP A 107 13.34 -6.51 -1.86
N THR A 108 12.18 -6.15 -2.41
CA THR A 108 11.99 -5.99 -3.86
C THR A 108 12.89 -4.87 -4.42
N ILE A 109 12.91 -3.71 -3.77
CA ILE A 109 13.82 -2.61 -4.18
C ILE A 109 15.28 -3.00 -3.97
N ALA A 110 15.62 -3.66 -2.85
CA ALA A 110 16.97 -4.16 -2.61
C ALA A 110 17.42 -5.15 -3.70
N LYS A 111 16.51 -6.02 -4.14
CA LYS A 111 16.75 -6.95 -5.25
C LYS A 111 17.01 -6.19 -6.55
N ALA A 112 16.19 -5.20 -6.88
CA ALA A 112 16.38 -4.36 -8.06
C ALA A 112 17.74 -3.65 -8.04
N VAL A 113 18.11 -3.09 -6.89
CA VAL A 113 19.39 -2.37 -6.70
C VAL A 113 20.58 -3.31 -6.83
N THR A 114 20.52 -4.49 -6.24
CA THR A 114 21.69 -5.41 -6.15
C THR A 114 21.82 -6.36 -7.33
N HIS A 115 20.72 -6.82 -7.91
CA HIS A 115 20.70 -7.84 -8.95
C HIS A 115 19.97 -7.41 -10.23
N GLY A 116 19.07 -6.44 -10.16
CA GLY A 116 18.11 -6.10 -11.22
C GLY A 116 16.81 -6.91 -11.11
N LEU A 117 15.81 -6.50 -11.84
CA LEU A 117 14.53 -7.17 -12.03
C LEU A 117 14.51 -7.92 -13.38
N LEU A 118 13.39 -8.56 -13.71
CA LEU A 118 13.24 -9.43 -14.88
C LEU A 118 13.75 -8.79 -16.19
N HIS A 119 13.45 -7.51 -16.41
CA HIS A 119 13.80 -6.79 -17.64
C HIS A 119 14.93 -5.77 -17.45
N SER A 120 15.66 -5.83 -16.33
CA SER A 120 16.80 -4.95 -16.10
C SER A 120 18.01 -5.38 -16.94
N GLU A 121 18.57 -4.46 -17.70
CA GLU A 121 19.83 -4.68 -18.42
C GLU A 121 21.00 -4.90 -17.44
N LYS A 122 20.94 -4.24 -16.30
CA LYS A 122 21.93 -4.33 -15.21
C LYS A 122 21.29 -3.94 -13.87
N PRO A 123 21.87 -4.35 -12.73
CA PRO A 123 21.42 -3.91 -11.41
C PRO A 123 21.34 -2.39 -11.31
N TRP A 124 20.31 -1.87 -10.61
CA TRP A 124 20.11 -0.42 -10.49
C TRP A 124 21.28 0.30 -9.82
N ALA A 125 22.02 -0.36 -8.94
CA ALA A 125 23.27 0.19 -8.37
C ALA A 125 24.35 0.50 -9.42
N LYS A 126 24.24 -0.01 -10.64
CA LYS A 126 25.17 0.25 -11.76
C LYS A 126 24.64 1.28 -12.76
N LEU A 127 23.49 1.86 -12.48
CA LEU A 127 22.92 2.98 -13.24
C LEU A 127 23.45 4.29 -12.70
N ASP A 128 23.59 5.29 -13.58
CA ASP A 128 24.02 6.63 -13.16
C ASP A 128 22.94 7.32 -12.32
N LYS A 129 21.66 7.01 -12.60
CA LYS A 129 20.51 7.57 -11.91
C LYS A 129 19.35 6.59 -11.89
N VAL A 130 18.62 6.57 -10.77
CA VAL A 130 17.34 5.90 -10.59
C VAL A 130 16.37 6.89 -9.99
N LYS A 131 15.18 7.01 -10.59
CA LYS A 131 14.10 7.88 -10.13
C LYS A 131 12.85 7.07 -9.84
N PHE A 132 12.06 7.53 -8.87
CA PHE A 132 10.80 6.93 -8.51
C PHE A 132 9.70 7.99 -8.42
N LEU A 133 8.52 7.68 -8.95
CA LEU A 133 7.34 8.53 -8.82
C LEU A 133 6.70 8.30 -7.46
N CYS A 134 6.49 9.38 -6.75
CA CYS A 134 5.99 9.40 -5.38
C CYS A 134 4.70 10.23 -5.33
N PRO A 135 3.52 9.60 -5.41
CA PRO A 135 2.26 10.30 -5.18
C PRO A 135 2.22 10.94 -3.79
N VAL A 136 1.92 12.23 -3.74
CA VAL A 136 1.94 13.04 -2.51
C VAL A 136 0.64 13.84 -2.34
N PRO A 137 0.12 13.93 -1.09
CA PRO A 137 0.60 13.28 0.14
C PRO A 137 0.57 11.75 0.05
N GLY A 138 1.55 11.06 0.66
CA GLY A 138 1.70 9.61 0.56
C GLY A 138 2.28 8.97 1.82
N TYR A 139 2.43 7.65 1.81
CA TYR A 139 2.96 6.92 2.95
C TYR A 139 4.48 7.11 3.06
N ASP A 140 4.92 7.78 4.12
CA ASP A 140 6.31 8.20 4.35
C ASP A 140 7.34 7.07 4.31
N ARG A 141 6.94 5.84 4.67
CA ARG A 141 7.84 4.69 4.69
C ARG A 141 8.29 4.24 3.31
N HIS A 142 7.43 4.40 2.29
CA HIS A 142 7.82 4.18 0.90
C HIS A 142 8.94 5.14 0.49
N PHE A 143 8.82 6.41 0.89
CA PHE A 143 9.82 7.44 0.59
C PHE A 143 11.13 7.17 1.32
N THR A 144 11.06 6.70 2.58
CA THR A 144 12.25 6.28 3.33
C THR A 144 12.99 5.11 2.65
N ILE A 145 12.29 4.19 1.98
CA ILE A 145 12.94 3.15 1.17
C ILE A 145 13.73 3.80 0.03
N CYS A 146 13.14 4.73 -0.72
CA CYS A 146 13.85 5.45 -1.77
C CYS A 146 15.10 6.17 -1.24
N GLU A 147 14.97 6.89 -0.13
CA GLU A 147 16.10 7.59 0.52
C GLU A 147 17.23 6.62 0.89
N SER A 148 16.90 5.45 1.45
CA SER A 148 17.90 4.47 1.91
C SER A 148 18.75 3.90 0.78
N PHE A 149 18.25 3.91 -0.46
CA PHE A 149 18.95 3.45 -1.66
C PHE A 149 19.46 4.60 -2.54
N GLY A 150 19.28 5.87 -2.13
CA GLY A 150 19.71 7.02 -2.94
C GLY A 150 18.88 7.19 -4.21
N ILE A 151 17.65 6.71 -4.24
CA ILE A 151 16.73 6.85 -5.37
C ILE A 151 16.15 8.27 -5.36
N GLU A 152 16.24 8.98 -6.47
CA GLU A 152 15.65 10.32 -6.63
C GLU A 152 14.12 10.21 -6.66
N MET A 153 13.45 10.95 -5.78
CA MET A 153 11.99 10.97 -5.71
C MET A 153 11.41 12.13 -6.50
N ILE A 154 10.43 11.84 -7.35
CA ILE A 154 9.66 12.84 -8.09
C ILE A 154 8.26 12.87 -7.51
N ASN A 155 7.87 14.00 -6.92
CA ASN A 155 6.53 14.18 -6.37
C ASN A 155 5.48 14.27 -7.49
N VAL A 156 4.42 13.47 -7.35
CA VAL A 156 3.24 13.50 -8.22
C VAL A 156 2.04 13.92 -7.37
N PRO A 157 1.31 14.99 -7.72
CA PRO A 157 0.12 15.38 -6.97
C PRO A 157 -0.95 14.28 -6.97
N MET A 158 -1.65 14.13 -5.83
CA MET A 158 -2.85 13.32 -5.75
C MET A 158 -4.06 14.14 -6.18
N THR A 159 -5.00 13.49 -6.86
CA THR A 159 -6.34 13.97 -7.19
C THR A 159 -7.40 13.18 -6.40
N ALA A 160 -8.66 13.55 -6.51
CA ALA A 160 -9.74 12.79 -5.87
C ALA A 160 -9.90 11.34 -6.38
N GLU A 161 -9.27 11.01 -7.52
CA GLU A 161 -9.38 9.70 -8.17
C GLU A 161 -8.07 8.91 -8.20
N GLY A 162 -7.01 9.41 -7.56
CA GLY A 162 -5.67 8.82 -7.57
C GLY A 162 -4.59 9.81 -7.96
N PRO A 163 -3.39 9.38 -8.39
CA PRO A 163 -2.32 10.28 -8.82
C PRO A 163 -2.70 11.05 -10.10
N ASP A 164 -2.11 12.21 -10.29
CA ASP A 164 -2.21 12.99 -11.55
C ASP A 164 -1.59 12.17 -12.70
N MET A 165 -2.46 11.46 -13.43
CA MET A 165 -2.02 10.56 -14.49
C MET A 165 -1.46 11.29 -15.71
N ASP A 166 -1.84 12.54 -15.97
CA ASP A 166 -1.26 13.31 -17.08
C ASP A 166 0.22 13.60 -16.80
N MET A 167 0.52 13.94 -15.55
CA MET A 167 1.91 14.11 -15.11
C MET A 167 2.67 12.77 -15.08
N VAL A 168 2.06 11.69 -14.59
CA VAL A 168 2.69 10.36 -14.57
C VAL A 168 3.08 9.92 -15.97
N GLU A 169 2.16 9.99 -16.94
CA GLU A 169 2.38 9.55 -18.33
C GLU A 169 3.46 10.37 -19.05
N GLU A 170 3.68 11.61 -18.66
CA GLU A 170 4.80 12.41 -19.16
C GLU A 170 6.13 12.00 -18.51
N LEU A 171 6.15 11.80 -17.20
CA LEU A 171 7.37 11.47 -16.45
C LEU A 171 7.93 10.09 -16.79
N ILE A 172 7.09 9.08 -17.08
CA ILE A 172 7.56 7.74 -17.43
C ILE A 172 8.23 7.65 -18.81
N LYS A 173 8.24 8.73 -19.59
CA LYS A 173 9.05 8.85 -20.82
C LYS A 173 10.55 8.98 -20.54
N ASP A 174 10.91 9.31 -19.30
CA ASP A 174 12.29 9.29 -18.85
C ASP A 174 12.68 7.85 -18.44
N LYS A 175 13.67 7.29 -19.12
CA LYS A 175 14.18 5.92 -18.88
C LYS A 175 14.80 5.72 -17.48
N ASP A 176 15.14 6.81 -16.80
CA ASP A 176 15.68 6.75 -15.44
C ASP A 176 14.57 6.61 -14.38
N VAL A 177 13.29 6.81 -14.77
CA VAL A 177 12.13 6.56 -13.92
C VAL A 177 11.84 5.06 -13.91
N LYS A 178 12.16 4.40 -12.79
CA LYS A 178 12.13 2.95 -12.65
C LYS A 178 10.90 2.42 -11.92
N GLY A 179 10.09 3.28 -11.36
CA GLY A 179 8.88 2.81 -10.69
C GLY A 179 8.03 3.90 -10.08
N MET A 180 6.89 3.46 -9.54
CA MET A 180 5.93 4.30 -8.85
C MET A 180 5.35 3.59 -7.63
N TRP A 181 5.21 4.32 -6.52
CA TRP A 181 4.47 3.85 -5.35
C TRP A 181 2.98 4.08 -5.53
N CYS A 182 2.17 3.09 -5.16
CA CYS A 182 0.72 3.18 -5.20
C CYS A 182 0.12 2.63 -3.90
N VAL A 183 -0.81 3.39 -3.28
CA VAL A 183 -1.70 2.90 -2.23
C VAL A 183 -3.13 3.09 -2.74
N PRO A 184 -3.66 2.10 -3.48
CA PRO A 184 -4.81 2.34 -4.36
C PRO A 184 -6.16 2.39 -3.64
N LYS A 185 -6.29 1.73 -2.48
CA LYS A 185 -7.50 1.72 -1.68
C LYS A 185 -7.23 2.40 -0.34
N TYR A 186 -8.03 3.41 0.00
CA TYR A 186 -7.88 4.21 1.21
C TYR A 186 -6.46 4.74 1.41
N SER A 187 -5.95 5.48 0.43
CA SER A 187 -4.57 5.99 0.42
C SER A 187 -4.22 6.71 1.72
N ASN A 188 -2.99 6.51 2.19
CA ASN A 188 -2.50 7.14 3.41
C ASN A 188 -1.68 8.39 3.06
N PRO A 189 -2.06 9.62 3.48
CA PRO A 189 -3.02 9.92 4.56
C PRO A 189 -4.44 10.31 4.11
N GLU A 190 -4.73 10.46 2.83
CA GLU A 190 -5.93 11.14 2.36
C GLU A 190 -7.19 10.26 2.29
N GLY A 191 -7.04 8.93 2.31
CA GLY A 191 -8.16 7.99 2.22
C GLY A 191 -8.75 7.88 0.81
N ILE A 192 -8.05 8.32 -0.23
CA ILE A 192 -8.51 8.26 -1.61
C ILE A 192 -8.53 6.81 -2.08
N ILE A 193 -9.58 6.45 -2.82
CA ILE A 193 -9.69 5.19 -3.57
C ILE A 193 -9.47 5.52 -5.04
N TYR A 194 -8.53 4.85 -5.68
CA TYR A 194 -8.27 5.06 -7.10
C TYR A 194 -9.49 4.65 -7.92
N SER A 195 -9.90 5.51 -8.84
CA SER A 195 -10.98 5.17 -9.76
C SER A 195 -10.55 4.08 -10.73
N GLU A 196 -11.52 3.31 -11.25
CA GLU A 196 -11.24 2.31 -12.26
C GLU A 196 -10.58 2.92 -13.51
N ALA A 197 -10.96 4.13 -13.88
CA ALA A 197 -10.34 4.87 -14.98
C ALA A 197 -8.85 5.14 -14.72
N THR A 198 -8.50 5.54 -13.51
CA THR A 198 -7.10 5.74 -13.09
C THR A 198 -6.32 4.42 -13.12
N ILE A 199 -6.90 3.33 -12.58
CA ILE A 199 -6.27 2.00 -12.56
C ILE A 199 -6.00 1.50 -13.98
N ARG A 200 -6.96 1.68 -14.91
CA ARG A 200 -6.79 1.32 -16.33
C ARG A 200 -5.70 2.16 -17.01
N ARG A 201 -5.60 3.46 -16.71
CA ARG A 201 -4.51 4.30 -17.21
C ARG A 201 -3.16 3.82 -16.70
N ILE A 202 -3.05 3.52 -15.40
CA ILE A 202 -1.84 2.97 -14.78
C ILE A 202 -1.44 1.66 -15.47
N ALA A 203 -2.35 0.72 -15.63
CA ALA A 203 -2.09 -0.57 -16.26
C ALA A 203 -1.63 -0.44 -17.71
N ALA A 204 -2.15 0.57 -18.43
CA ALA A 204 -1.86 0.80 -19.86
C ALA A 204 -0.61 1.64 -20.12
N MET A 205 0.09 2.11 -19.06
CA MET A 205 1.30 2.92 -19.21
C MET A 205 2.35 2.26 -20.11
N LYS A 206 3.08 3.07 -20.87
CA LYS A 206 4.21 2.64 -21.70
C LYS A 206 5.45 3.39 -21.22
N SER A 207 6.12 2.82 -20.23
CA SER A 207 7.35 3.38 -19.71
C SER A 207 8.50 3.26 -20.73
N ALA A 208 9.39 4.26 -20.74
CA ALA A 208 10.64 4.18 -21.50
C ALA A 208 11.67 3.24 -20.84
N ALA A 209 11.51 2.95 -19.52
CA ALA A 209 12.31 1.97 -18.82
C ALA A 209 11.69 0.57 -18.97
N SER A 210 12.45 -0.39 -19.51
CA SER A 210 12.01 -1.78 -19.69
C SER A 210 11.73 -2.50 -18.36
N ASP A 211 12.36 -2.05 -17.29
CA ASP A 211 12.28 -2.58 -15.93
C ASP A 211 11.52 -1.66 -14.97
N PHE A 212 10.58 -0.86 -15.51
CA PHE A 212 9.68 -0.05 -14.70
C PHE A 212 8.72 -0.94 -13.90
N VAL A 213 8.54 -0.61 -12.60
CA VAL A 213 7.67 -1.38 -11.71
C VAL A 213 6.67 -0.51 -10.96
N LEU A 214 5.46 -1.02 -10.83
CA LEU A 214 4.46 -0.53 -9.89
C LEU A 214 4.63 -1.25 -8.56
N MET A 215 4.84 -0.50 -7.49
CA MET A 215 4.82 -1.00 -6.12
C MET A 215 3.42 -0.77 -5.57
N TRP A 216 2.54 -1.77 -5.76
CA TRP A 216 1.11 -1.68 -5.48
C TRP A 216 0.82 -2.15 -4.06
N ASP A 217 0.86 -1.22 -3.09
CA ASP A 217 0.61 -1.50 -1.67
C ASP A 217 -0.91 -1.53 -1.39
N ASN A 218 -1.50 -2.71 -1.50
CA ASN A 218 -2.92 -2.96 -1.25
C ASN A 218 -3.18 -3.27 0.24
N ALA A 219 -2.69 -2.39 1.13
CA ALA A 219 -2.74 -2.57 2.58
C ALA A 219 -4.17 -2.68 3.14
N TYR A 220 -5.16 -2.17 2.43
CA TYR A 220 -6.56 -2.09 2.85
C TYR A 220 -7.49 -2.94 1.98
N CYS A 221 -6.98 -3.99 1.34
CA CYS A 221 -7.68 -4.81 0.36
C CYS A 221 -9.06 -5.32 0.83
N VAL A 222 -9.22 -5.67 2.11
CA VAL A 222 -10.47 -6.19 2.70
C VAL A 222 -11.24 -5.15 3.53
N HIS A 223 -10.79 -3.91 3.59
CA HIS A 223 -11.42 -2.90 4.44
C HIS A 223 -12.55 -2.20 3.70
N GLU A 224 -13.66 -2.01 4.44
CA GLU A 224 -14.74 -1.10 4.08
C GLU A 224 -15.09 -0.27 5.32
N PHE A 225 -15.09 1.05 5.15
CA PHE A 225 -15.41 1.96 6.24
C PHE A 225 -16.84 2.49 6.14
N ASP A 226 -17.48 2.28 4.99
CA ASP A 226 -18.86 2.67 4.72
C ASP A 226 -19.46 1.69 3.69
N GLY A 227 -20.64 1.12 4.02
CA GLY A 227 -21.33 0.21 3.13
C GLY A 227 -20.90 -1.26 3.18
N GLU A 228 -21.22 -1.98 2.13
CA GLU A 228 -20.88 -3.40 1.95
C GLU A 228 -19.51 -3.55 1.27
N TYR A 229 -18.88 -4.71 1.46
CA TYR A 229 -17.62 -5.05 0.81
C TYR A 229 -17.78 -5.03 -0.72
N VAL A 230 -16.90 -4.27 -1.36
CA VAL A 230 -16.77 -4.22 -2.81
C VAL A 230 -15.38 -4.75 -3.21
N PRO A 231 -15.31 -5.80 -4.04
CA PRO A 231 -14.03 -6.28 -4.55
C PRO A 231 -13.26 -5.15 -5.24
N PHE A 232 -11.99 -5.01 -4.89
CA PHE A 232 -11.14 -4.02 -5.53
C PHE A 232 -10.59 -4.56 -6.86
N PRO A 233 -10.44 -3.72 -7.91
CA PRO A 233 -9.96 -4.20 -9.21
C PRO A 233 -8.59 -4.88 -9.13
N ASN A 234 -8.45 -6.03 -9.81
CA ASN A 234 -7.21 -6.78 -9.91
C ASN A 234 -6.25 -6.07 -10.90
N ILE A 235 -5.23 -5.43 -10.37
CA ILE A 235 -4.24 -4.70 -11.19
C ILE A 235 -3.43 -5.63 -12.08
N LEU A 236 -3.13 -6.87 -11.65
CA LEU A 236 -2.38 -7.84 -12.45
C LEU A 236 -3.13 -8.19 -13.73
N GLU A 237 -4.45 -8.39 -13.63
CA GLU A 237 -5.31 -8.67 -14.79
C GLU A 237 -5.32 -7.48 -15.76
N TYR A 238 -5.52 -6.27 -15.27
CA TYR A 238 -5.50 -5.06 -16.11
C TYR A 238 -4.14 -4.83 -16.78
N CYS A 239 -3.04 -5.12 -16.09
CA CYS A 239 -1.72 -5.06 -16.70
C CYS A 239 -1.54 -6.11 -17.80
N ARG A 240 -2.04 -7.35 -17.61
CA ARG A 240 -2.03 -8.40 -18.63
C ARG A 240 -2.85 -7.99 -19.86
N GLU A 241 -4.06 -7.51 -19.67
CA GLU A 241 -4.93 -7.01 -20.74
C GLU A 241 -4.28 -5.88 -21.54
N ALA A 242 -3.56 -5.00 -20.86
CA ALA A 242 -2.85 -3.87 -21.46
C ALA A 242 -1.50 -4.24 -22.12
N GLY A 243 -1.07 -5.51 -21.99
CA GLY A 243 0.20 -6.00 -22.53
C GLY A 243 1.44 -5.61 -21.70
N ASN A 244 1.25 -5.42 -20.39
CA ASN A 244 2.29 -5.11 -19.40
C ASN A 244 2.30 -6.13 -18.23
N PRO A 245 2.34 -7.46 -18.47
CA PRO A 245 2.14 -8.47 -17.43
C PRO A 245 3.18 -8.42 -16.30
N ASP A 246 4.37 -7.92 -16.58
CA ASP A 246 5.52 -7.94 -15.65
C ASP A 246 5.74 -6.59 -14.96
N MET A 247 4.79 -5.65 -15.07
CA MET A 247 4.98 -4.28 -14.61
C MET A 247 4.67 -4.08 -13.12
N VAL A 248 3.98 -5.01 -12.46
CA VAL A 248 3.43 -4.78 -11.12
C VAL A 248 3.91 -5.81 -10.11
N PHE A 249 4.20 -5.33 -8.91
CA PHE A 249 4.22 -6.14 -7.69
C PHE A 249 3.10 -5.65 -6.77
N GLU A 250 2.13 -6.51 -6.49
CA GLU A 250 1.06 -6.23 -5.55
C GLU A 250 1.40 -6.78 -4.17
N PHE A 251 1.27 -5.95 -3.12
CA PHE A 251 1.62 -6.29 -1.75
C PHE A 251 0.41 -6.22 -0.85
N ALA A 252 0.28 -7.19 0.05
CA ALA A 252 -0.71 -7.18 1.11
C ALA A 252 -0.16 -7.82 2.40
N SER A 253 -0.88 -7.65 3.49
CA SER A 253 -0.57 -8.31 4.76
C SER A 253 -1.77 -8.36 5.68
N THR A 254 -1.71 -9.25 6.68
CA THR A 254 -2.72 -9.32 7.74
C THR A 254 -2.52 -8.26 8.83
N SER A 255 -1.54 -7.37 8.70
CA SER A 255 -1.15 -6.39 9.73
C SER A 255 -2.27 -5.44 10.14
N LYS A 256 -3.23 -5.17 9.24
CA LYS A 256 -4.40 -4.32 9.53
C LYS A 256 -5.69 -5.12 9.72
N ILE A 257 -5.61 -6.46 9.66
CA ILE A 257 -6.75 -7.38 9.75
C ILE A 257 -6.78 -8.06 11.11
N THR A 258 -5.63 -8.57 11.58
CA THR A 258 -5.49 -9.33 12.83
C THR A 258 -4.49 -8.65 13.77
N PHE A 259 -3.34 -9.29 14.02
CA PHE A 259 -2.29 -8.76 14.89
C PHE A 259 -1.17 -8.09 14.08
N PRO A 260 -0.98 -6.76 14.22
CA PRO A 260 0.15 -6.09 13.55
C PRO A 260 1.53 -6.65 13.91
N GLY A 261 1.67 -7.20 15.12
CA GLY A 261 2.93 -7.75 15.64
C GLY A 261 3.19 -9.21 15.28
N ALA A 262 2.20 -9.92 14.74
CA ALA A 262 2.28 -11.34 14.38
C ALA A 262 1.57 -11.62 13.03
N GLY A 263 1.72 -10.69 12.09
CA GLY A 263 1.10 -10.78 10.79
C GLY A 263 1.84 -11.71 9.83
N VAL A 264 1.18 -11.97 8.70
CA VAL A 264 1.77 -12.59 7.52
C VAL A 264 1.60 -11.62 6.36
N ALA A 265 2.62 -11.52 5.53
CA ALA A 265 2.61 -10.69 4.33
C ALA A 265 2.71 -11.54 3.07
N CYS A 266 2.28 -10.97 1.97
CA CYS A 266 2.43 -11.57 0.64
C CYS A 266 2.75 -10.51 -0.40
N PHE A 267 3.22 -10.97 -1.55
CA PHE A 267 3.18 -10.23 -2.81
C PHE A 267 2.75 -11.16 -3.94
N ALA A 268 2.21 -10.55 -4.97
CA ALA A 268 1.84 -11.18 -6.22
C ALA A 268 2.40 -10.35 -7.39
#